data_5c4d7db6c6b4492209e12782bb3b497c
#
_entry.id   5c4d7db6c6b4492209e12782bb3b497c
#
_cell.length_a   1.000
_cell.length_b   1.000
_cell.length_c   1.000
_cell.angle_alpha   90.00
_cell.angle_beta   90.00
_cell.angle_gamma   90.00
#
_symmetry.space_group_name_H-M   'P 1'
#
loop_
_entity.id
_entity.type
_entity.pdbx_description
1 polymer ?
#
loop_
_entity_poly.entity_id
_entity_poly.type
_entity_poly.pdbx_seq_one_letter_code
_entity_poly.pdbx_strand_id
1 'polypeptide(L)'
;MIEASLKGAYTMIPSSSEPSAREDATLTSLSASELARRIAAGRLSSQEVVEAHIRRIEAVNPRLNAIVVSLFAQARASASRADQLREQGTLLGPLHGVPITLKEQFLVSGTPATVGLMSHRSSIEQEGPLVQRLRQAGAIILGKTNVSQLLLSLSGSCENPVYGRTNNPWDLARSPGGSSGGEAAIIAAGGSPLGLGGDNGGSIRIPAHFCGLYSLLPTARRLTNLDTAPYAEVAGQEAAIAQPCPIARSTQDLRLAMSILAAPGLNALDPAVPPVPWPDPSAVSLAGLRIGMYSDNGVFSVAPAVRRAVEEAAQILRARGAIVEPWSPAHCGESCTALCWPEKR
;
A
#
# COMPACT_ATOMS: atom_id res chain seq x y z
N MET A 1 -5.16 -22.71 -10.58
CA MET A 1 -4.62 -23.75 -9.66
C MET A 1 -3.72 -23.19 -8.55
N ILE A 2 -3.32 -21.92 -8.58
CA ILE A 2 -2.48 -21.30 -7.50
C ILE A 2 -3.33 -20.81 -6.31
N GLU A 3 -4.60 -20.49 -6.50
CA GLU A 3 -5.52 -20.07 -5.42
C GLU A 3 -5.85 -21.18 -4.41
N ALA A 4 -5.72 -22.43 -4.78
CA ALA A 4 -6.10 -23.56 -3.91
C ALA A 4 -5.00 -24.00 -2.92
N SER A 5 -3.74 -23.64 -3.17
CA SER A 5 -2.61 -24.09 -2.35
C SER A 5 -2.31 -23.22 -1.14
N LEU A 6 -2.86 -22.00 -1.06
CA LEU A 6 -2.65 -21.06 0.06
C LEU A 6 -3.69 -21.22 1.20
N LYS A 7 -4.64 -22.14 1.10
CA LYS A 7 -5.70 -22.35 2.11
C LYS A 7 -5.31 -23.23 3.29
N GLY A 8 -4.04 -23.62 3.43
CA GLY A 8 -3.58 -24.48 4.51
C GLY A 8 -2.75 -23.76 5.54
N ALA A 9 -3.29 -23.60 6.75
CA ALA A 9 -2.62 -23.49 8.06
C ALA A 9 -2.47 -22.13 8.76
N TYR A 10 -3.03 -21.00 8.25
CA TYR A 10 -3.09 -19.78 9.07
C TYR A 10 -4.52 -19.23 9.12
N THR A 11 -5.14 -19.30 10.28
CA THR A 11 -6.49 -18.75 10.50
C THR A 11 -6.38 -17.26 10.70
N MET A 12 -6.70 -16.47 9.66
CA MET A 12 -6.94 -15.03 9.85
C MET A 12 -8.02 -14.80 10.91
N ILE A 13 -8.04 -13.61 11.51
CA ILE A 13 -9.09 -13.21 12.46
C ILE A 13 -10.46 -13.51 11.83
N PRO A 14 -11.26 -14.45 12.38
CA PRO A 14 -12.50 -14.90 11.74
C PRO A 14 -13.53 -13.77 11.66
N SER A 15 -14.34 -13.77 10.61
CA SER A 15 -15.58 -12.99 10.56
C SER A 15 -16.63 -13.65 11.45
N SER A 16 -17.50 -12.87 12.09
CA SER A 16 -18.63 -13.40 12.87
C SER A 16 -19.57 -14.22 12.00
N SER A 17 -20.36 -15.11 12.60
CA SER A 17 -21.26 -16.03 11.90
C SER A 17 -22.62 -15.43 11.51
N GLU A 18 -22.87 -14.14 11.75
CA GLU A 18 -24.11 -13.45 11.44
C GLU A 18 -24.28 -13.18 9.93
N PRO A 19 -25.52 -13.16 9.38
CA PRO A 19 -25.76 -12.92 7.96
C PRO A 19 -25.15 -11.60 7.44
N SER A 20 -25.28 -10.50 8.17
CA SER A 20 -24.68 -9.20 7.86
C SER A 20 -23.14 -9.28 7.78
N ALA A 21 -22.52 -10.06 8.66
CA ALA A 21 -21.08 -10.24 8.66
C ALA A 21 -20.57 -11.06 7.45
N ARG A 22 -21.40 -11.93 6.87
CA ARG A 22 -21.06 -12.66 5.62
C ARG A 22 -21.13 -11.74 4.41
N GLU A 23 -22.11 -10.84 4.36
CA GLU A 23 -22.23 -9.83 3.31
C GLU A 23 -21.06 -8.85 3.39
N ASP A 24 -20.72 -8.35 4.57
CA ASP A 24 -19.56 -7.50 4.81
C ASP A 24 -18.25 -8.19 4.42
N ALA A 25 -18.08 -9.47 4.77
CA ALA A 25 -16.90 -10.24 4.38
C ALA A 25 -16.80 -10.38 2.86
N THR A 26 -17.90 -10.48 2.15
CA THR A 26 -17.94 -10.49 0.69
C THR A 26 -17.51 -9.14 0.13
N LEU A 27 -18.04 -8.02 0.65
CA LEU A 27 -17.69 -6.67 0.19
C LEU A 27 -16.23 -6.34 0.47
N THR A 28 -15.74 -6.62 1.67
CA THR A 28 -14.36 -6.32 2.08
C THR A 28 -13.31 -7.22 1.42
N SER A 29 -13.73 -8.33 0.78
CA SER A 29 -12.85 -9.20 -0.01
C SER A 29 -12.62 -8.70 -1.44
N LEU A 30 -13.47 -7.82 -1.96
CA LEU A 30 -13.36 -7.29 -3.31
C LEU A 30 -12.12 -6.39 -3.48
N SER A 31 -11.59 -6.35 -4.69
CA SER A 31 -10.52 -5.41 -5.06
C SER A 31 -11.06 -3.99 -5.22
N ALA A 32 -10.22 -2.97 -5.11
CA ALA A 32 -10.61 -1.58 -5.33
C ALA A 32 -11.20 -1.36 -6.72
N SER A 33 -10.61 -1.98 -7.74
CA SER A 33 -11.10 -1.93 -9.13
C SER A 33 -12.47 -2.57 -9.30
N GLU A 34 -12.74 -3.69 -8.63
CA GLU A 34 -14.05 -4.35 -8.68
C GLU A 34 -15.11 -3.55 -7.92
N LEU A 35 -14.76 -2.99 -6.75
CA LEU A 35 -15.63 -2.07 -6.02
C LEU A 35 -15.99 -0.85 -6.88
N ALA A 36 -14.99 -0.19 -7.49
CA ALA A 36 -15.20 0.96 -8.36
C ALA A 36 -16.16 0.62 -9.52
N ARG A 37 -15.95 -0.53 -10.17
CA ARG A 37 -16.80 -0.99 -11.27
C ARG A 37 -18.24 -1.24 -10.84
N ARG A 38 -18.44 -1.86 -9.67
CA ARG A 38 -19.80 -2.15 -9.15
C ARG A 38 -20.51 -0.90 -8.69
N ILE A 39 -19.82 0.04 -8.03
CA ILE A 39 -20.37 1.33 -7.60
C ILE A 39 -20.77 2.15 -8.83
N ALA A 40 -19.89 2.28 -9.83
CA ALA A 40 -20.18 3.01 -11.06
C ALA A 40 -21.39 2.42 -11.82
N ALA A 41 -21.56 1.10 -11.78
CA ALA A 41 -22.70 0.40 -12.39
C ALA A 41 -23.99 0.43 -11.52
N GLY A 42 -23.99 1.07 -10.35
CA GLY A 42 -25.13 1.12 -9.44
C GLY A 42 -25.49 -0.22 -8.79
N ARG A 43 -24.57 -1.20 -8.82
CA ARG A 43 -24.76 -2.52 -8.19
C ARG A 43 -24.42 -2.54 -6.71
N LEU A 44 -23.64 -1.56 -6.26
CA LEU A 44 -23.31 -1.28 -4.87
C LEU A 44 -23.43 0.23 -4.65
N SER A 45 -23.77 0.64 -3.45
CA SER A 45 -23.63 2.02 -3.03
C SER A 45 -22.25 2.24 -2.37
N SER A 46 -21.76 3.47 -2.43
CA SER A 46 -20.56 3.85 -1.69
C SER A 46 -20.76 3.73 -0.19
N GLN A 47 -21.98 4.01 0.29
CA GLN A 47 -22.33 3.90 1.71
C GLN A 47 -22.24 2.46 2.20
N GLU A 48 -22.80 1.50 1.47
CA GLU A 48 -22.69 0.05 1.82
C GLU A 48 -21.23 -0.39 1.90
N VAL A 49 -20.43 -0.02 0.90
CA VAL A 49 -19.02 -0.41 0.82
C VAL A 49 -18.20 0.23 1.94
N VAL A 50 -18.36 1.53 2.17
CA VAL A 50 -17.64 2.25 3.23
C VAL A 50 -18.01 1.73 4.60
N GLU A 51 -19.29 1.49 4.86
CA GLU A 51 -19.76 0.99 6.14
C GLU A 51 -19.28 -0.45 6.43
N ALA A 52 -19.24 -1.32 5.42
CA ALA A 52 -18.68 -2.67 5.56
C ALA A 52 -17.19 -2.62 5.95
N HIS A 53 -16.41 -1.73 5.33
CA HIS A 53 -15.00 -1.57 5.67
C HIS A 53 -14.80 -0.94 7.05
N ILE A 54 -15.62 0.03 7.45
CA ILE A 54 -15.59 0.62 8.80
C ILE A 54 -15.87 -0.47 9.85
N ARG A 55 -16.96 -1.24 9.70
CA ARG A 55 -17.26 -2.36 10.63
C ARG A 55 -16.11 -3.36 10.68
N ARG A 56 -15.50 -3.66 9.54
CA ARG A 56 -14.33 -4.56 9.51
C ARG A 56 -13.14 -3.97 10.28
N ILE A 57 -12.85 -2.69 10.10
CA ILE A 57 -11.78 -2.00 10.85
C ILE A 57 -12.09 -2.04 12.34
N GLU A 58 -13.29 -1.68 12.77
CA GLU A 58 -13.71 -1.69 14.17
C GLU A 58 -13.56 -3.08 14.82
N ALA A 59 -13.85 -4.13 14.05
CA ALA A 59 -13.71 -5.51 14.53
C ALA A 59 -12.25 -5.98 14.67
N VAL A 60 -11.34 -5.54 13.80
CA VAL A 60 -9.96 -6.07 13.78
C VAL A 60 -8.93 -5.14 14.41
N ASN A 61 -9.16 -3.83 14.37
CA ASN A 61 -8.19 -2.81 14.81
C ASN A 61 -7.83 -2.86 16.31
N PRO A 62 -8.73 -3.22 17.23
CA PRO A 62 -8.37 -3.38 18.65
C PRO A 62 -7.23 -4.40 18.89
N ARG A 63 -7.08 -5.39 17.99
CA ARG A 63 -6.01 -6.39 18.05
C ARG A 63 -4.80 -6.02 17.19
N LEU A 64 -5.02 -5.27 16.12
CA LEU A 64 -3.98 -4.91 15.15
C LEU A 64 -3.29 -3.59 15.48
N ASN A 65 -4.02 -2.59 15.98
CA ASN A 65 -3.56 -1.21 16.12
C ASN A 65 -2.97 -0.67 14.79
N ALA A 66 -3.70 -0.88 13.71
CA ALA A 66 -3.28 -0.52 12.36
C ALA A 66 -3.79 0.87 11.94
N ILE A 67 -5.07 1.20 12.21
CA ILE A 67 -5.63 2.54 12.03
C ILE A 67 -5.39 3.33 13.33
N VAL A 68 -4.73 4.46 13.21
CA VAL A 68 -4.36 5.32 14.36
C VAL A 68 -4.99 6.71 14.32
N VAL A 69 -5.47 7.13 13.13
CA VAL A 69 -6.31 8.32 12.95
C VAL A 69 -7.52 7.91 12.13
N SER A 70 -8.69 7.83 12.76
CA SER A 70 -9.95 7.47 12.07
C SER A 70 -10.61 8.70 11.44
N LEU A 71 -11.10 8.55 10.21
CA LEU A 71 -11.84 9.57 9.47
C LEU A 71 -13.26 9.08 9.14
N PHE A 72 -13.83 8.19 9.96
CA PHE A 72 -15.08 7.49 9.66
C PHE A 72 -16.27 8.43 9.46
N ALA A 73 -16.37 9.51 10.24
CA ALA A 73 -17.44 10.48 10.07
C ALA A 73 -17.37 11.17 8.70
N GLN A 74 -16.16 11.62 8.31
CA GLN A 74 -15.92 12.22 6.99
C GLN A 74 -16.12 11.21 5.86
N ALA A 75 -15.71 9.95 6.08
CA ALA A 75 -15.87 8.87 5.11
C ALA A 75 -17.35 8.57 4.83
N ARG A 76 -18.19 8.49 5.88
CA ARG A 76 -19.64 8.33 5.74
C ARG A 76 -20.29 9.49 4.97
N ALA A 77 -19.92 10.73 5.29
CA ALA A 77 -20.41 11.91 4.58
C ALA A 77 -19.98 11.90 3.10
N SER A 78 -18.73 11.53 2.83
CA SER A 78 -18.19 11.43 1.47
C SER A 78 -18.88 10.31 0.68
N ALA A 79 -19.20 9.18 1.30
CA ALA A 79 -19.91 8.07 0.68
C ALA A 79 -21.34 8.47 0.27
N SER A 80 -22.07 9.13 1.16
CA SER A 80 -23.39 9.67 0.85
C SER A 80 -23.33 10.66 -0.32
N ARG A 81 -22.34 11.55 -0.33
CA ARG A 81 -22.13 12.49 -1.43
C ARG A 81 -21.79 11.78 -2.74
N ALA A 82 -20.97 10.75 -2.71
CA ALA A 82 -20.62 9.96 -3.90
C ALA A 82 -21.87 9.30 -4.50
N ASP A 83 -22.72 8.69 -3.67
CA ASP A 83 -23.96 8.07 -4.15
C ASP A 83 -24.91 9.09 -4.78
N GLN A 84 -25.08 10.28 -4.18
CA GLN A 84 -25.87 11.36 -4.75
C GLN A 84 -25.35 11.82 -6.12
N LEU A 85 -24.03 11.98 -6.27
CA LEU A 85 -23.40 12.34 -7.54
C LEU A 85 -23.64 11.27 -8.61
N ARG A 86 -23.48 10.01 -8.26
CA ARG A 86 -23.72 8.87 -9.16
C ARG A 86 -25.20 8.86 -9.63
N GLU A 87 -26.16 9.06 -8.74
CA GLU A 87 -27.59 9.16 -9.07
C GLU A 87 -27.89 10.32 -10.03
N GLN A 88 -27.10 11.39 -9.97
CA GLN A 88 -27.13 12.52 -10.91
C GLN A 88 -26.36 12.24 -12.21
N GLY A 89 -25.86 11.03 -12.43
CA GLY A 89 -25.08 10.64 -13.60
C GLY A 89 -23.63 11.15 -13.58
N THR A 90 -23.11 11.62 -12.43
CA THR A 90 -21.75 12.15 -12.29
C THR A 90 -20.86 11.20 -11.51
N LEU A 91 -19.74 10.80 -12.09
CA LEU A 91 -18.67 10.08 -11.41
C LEU A 91 -17.46 11.01 -11.25
N LEU A 92 -16.87 11.05 -10.06
CA LEU A 92 -15.68 11.88 -9.76
C LEU A 92 -14.43 11.38 -10.49
N GLY A 93 -14.32 10.06 -10.67
CA GLY A 93 -13.19 9.44 -11.33
C GLY A 93 -13.11 7.93 -11.11
N PRO A 94 -11.97 7.32 -11.44
CA PRO A 94 -11.85 5.85 -11.46
C PRO A 94 -11.88 5.17 -10.08
N LEU A 95 -11.82 5.92 -8.99
CA LEU A 95 -12.02 5.43 -7.61
C LEU A 95 -13.31 5.97 -6.98
N HIS A 96 -14.29 6.39 -7.77
CA HIS A 96 -15.54 6.96 -7.27
C HIS A 96 -16.19 6.07 -6.21
N GLY A 97 -16.27 6.58 -4.97
CA GLY A 97 -16.89 5.90 -3.84
C GLY A 97 -16.08 4.78 -3.19
N VAL A 98 -14.85 4.53 -3.63
CA VAL A 98 -14.00 3.44 -3.13
C VAL A 98 -13.28 3.86 -1.85
N PRO A 99 -13.40 3.10 -0.74
CA PRO A 99 -12.64 3.38 0.47
C PRO A 99 -11.17 3.01 0.32
N ILE A 100 -10.29 3.85 0.90
CA ILE A 100 -8.84 3.64 0.96
C ILE A 100 -8.28 4.05 2.31
N THR A 101 -7.04 3.63 2.60
CA THR A 101 -6.26 4.09 3.75
C THR A 101 -4.97 4.76 3.31
N LEU A 102 -4.38 5.57 4.19
CA LEU A 102 -3.14 6.28 3.94
C LEU A 102 -2.18 6.10 5.11
N LYS A 103 -0.92 5.88 4.81
CA LYS A 103 0.14 5.87 5.84
C LYS A 103 0.19 7.20 6.58
N GLU A 104 0.41 7.18 7.89
CA GLU A 104 0.28 8.36 8.77
C GLU A 104 1.17 9.54 8.36
N GLN A 105 2.27 9.31 7.66
CA GLN A 105 3.15 10.36 7.16
C GLN A 105 2.50 11.33 6.16
N PHE A 106 1.44 10.90 5.45
CA PHE A 106 0.82 11.73 4.42
C PHE A 106 0.01 12.87 5.00
N LEU A 107 0.09 14.03 4.34
CA LEU A 107 -0.60 15.26 4.74
C LEU A 107 -2.08 15.16 4.37
N VAL A 108 -2.92 14.90 5.35
CA VAL A 108 -4.38 14.91 5.24
C VAL A 108 -4.91 16.04 6.10
N SER A 109 -5.62 16.99 5.50
CA SER A 109 -6.15 18.17 6.19
C SER A 109 -6.95 17.80 7.44
N GLY A 110 -6.72 18.53 8.52
CA GLY A 110 -7.37 18.31 9.82
C GLY A 110 -6.81 17.14 10.64
N THR A 111 -5.72 16.51 10.20
CA THR A 111 -5.08 15.39 10.90
C THR A 111 -3.61 15.65 11.20
N PRO A 112 -3.03 15.04 12.24
CA PRO A 112 -1.60 15.08 12.47
C PRO A 112 -0.84 14.24 11.45
N ALA A 113 0.43 14.61 11.21
CA ALA A 113 1.41 13.80 10.48
C ALA A 113 2.67 13.71 11.34
N THR A 114 2.62 12.83 12.34
CA THR A 114 3.60 12.78 13.43
C THR A 114 4.89 12.05 13.08
N VAL A 115 4.83 11.17 12.10
CA VAL A 115 5.85 10.14 11.81
C VAL A 115 6.33 9.41 13.09
N GLY A 116 5.40 9.28 14.06
CA GLY A 116 5.67 8.64 15.35
C GLY A 116 6.39 9.50 16.38
N LEU A 117 6.49 10.82 16.18
CA LEU A 117 7.11 11.76 17.11
C LEU A 117 6.08 12.47 17.99
N MET A 118 6.30 12.45 19.30
CA MET A 118 5.42 13.12 20.30
C MET A 118 5.33 14.64 20.11
N SER A 119 6.37 15.27 19.57
CA SER A 119 6.44 16.71 19.31
C SER A 119 5.60 17.17 18.11
N HIS A 120 5.11 16.26 17.26
CA HIS A 120 4.46 16.57 15.97
C HIS A 120 2.98 16.17 15.95
N ARG A 121 2.27 16.45 17.03
CA ARG A 121 0.84 16.10 17.19
C ARG A 121 -0.14 17.15 16.67
N SER A 122 0.35 18.27 16.19
CA SER A 122 -0.52 19.31 15.62
C SER A 122 -1.13 18.87 14.30
N SER A 123 -2.39 19.23 14.09
CA SER A 123 -3.07 18.98 12.83
C SER A 123 -2.44 19.76 11.68
N ILE A 124 -2.43 19.15 10.51
CA ILE A 124 -1.98 19.74 9.24
C ILE A 124 -3.18 20.45 8.60
N GLU A 125 -3.02 21.69 8.17
CA GLU A 125 -4.07 22.44 7.47
C GLU A 125 -4.12 22.12 5.98
N GLN A 126 -2.94 21.97 5.35
CA GLN A 126 -2.82 21.74 3.92
C GLN A 126 -2.80 20.25 3.59
N GLU A 127 -3.59 19.86 2.61
CA GLU A 127 -3.62 18.49 2.08
C GLU A 127 -2.57 18.32 0.98
N GLY A 128 -1.85 17.20 1.00
CA GLY A 128 -0.79 16.90 0.04
C GLY A 128 -1.31 16.61 -1.39
N PRO A 129 -0.50 16.86 -2.44
CA PRO A 129 -0.92 16.72 -3.84
C PRO A 129 -1.40 15.33 -4.24
N LEU A 130 -0.78 14.25 -3.75
CA LEU A 130 -1.21 12.88 -4.07
C LEU A 130 -2.52 12.53 -3.36
N VAL A 131 -2.70 13.01 -2.13
CA VAL A 131 -3.95 12.86 -1.37
C VAL A 131 -5.09 13.57 -2.10
N GLN A 132 -4.84 14.80 -2.58
CA GLN A 132 -5.81 15.55 -3.41
C GLN A 132 -6.17 14.77 -4.68
N ARG A 133 -5.19 14.18 -5.38
CA ARG A 133 -5.43 13.36 -6.59
C ARG A 133 -6.31 12.15 -6.31
N LEU A 134 -6.05 11.45 -5.21
CA LEU A 134 -6.88 10.31 -4.80
C LEU A 134 -8.32 10.74 -4.52
N ARG A 135 -8.53 11.87 -3.82
CA ARG A 135 -9.88 12.43 -3.60
C ARG A 135 -10.54 12.87 -4.89
N GLN A 136 -9.81 13.54 -5.78
CA GLN A 136 -10.33 13.97 -7.11
C GLN A 136 -10.71 12.76 -7.97
N ALA A 137 -10.00 11.64 -7.84
CA ALA A 137 -10.36 10.37 -8.45
C ALA A 137 -11.58 9.69 -7.79
N GLY A 138 -12.14 10.28 -6.71
CA GLY A 138 -13.32 9.79 -6.01
C GLY A 138 -13.05 8.84 -4.85
N ALA A 139 -11.79 8.64 -4.45
CA ALA A 139 -11.45 7.80 -3.30
C ALA A 139 -11.94 8.40 -1.97
N ILE A 140 -12.38 7.54 -1.06
CA ILE A 140 -12.86 7.90 0.27
C ILE A 140 -11.85 7.43 1.31
N ILE A 141 -11.23 8.37 2.02
CA ILE A 141 -10.18 8.07 3.00
C ILE A 141 -10.83 7.65 4.32
N LEU A 142 -10.61 6.40 4.72
CA LEU A 142 -11.13 5.83 5.98
C LEU A 142 -10.32 6.27 7.19
N GLY A 143 -9.04 6.53 7.01
CA GLY A 143 -8.15 6.90 8.10
C GLY A 143 -6.68 6.80 7.72
N LYS A 144 -5.83 7.12 8.72
CA LYS A 144 -4.38 7.01 8.60
C LYS A 144 -3.85 5.84 9.42
N THR A 145 -2.85 5.18 8.90
CA THR A 145 -2.33 3.92 9.42
C THR A 145 -1.00 4.12 10.14
N ASN A 146 -0.75 3.28 11.14
CA ASN A 146 0.43 3.36 11.99
C ASN A 146 1.74 3.20 11.21
N VAL A 147 2.79 3.81 11.75
CA VAL A 147 4.14 3.85 11.17
C VAL A 147 5.20 3.46 12.21
N SER A 148 6.39 3.10 11.73
CA SER A 148 7.57 3.06 12.60
C SER A 148 8.02 4.48 12.94
N GLN A 149 8.59 4.69 14.13
CA GLN A 149 9.11 5.99 14.55
C GLN A 149 10.13 6.53 13.53
N LEU A 150 9.98 7.80 13.14
CA LEU A 150 10.79 8.46 12.10
C LEU A 150 10.82 7.71 10.75
N LEU A 151 9.82 6.85 10.51
CA LEU A 151 9.78 5.96 9.34
C LEU A 151 10.96 4.99 9.25
N LEU A 152 11.73 4.85 10.33
CA LEU A 152 12.88 3.96 10.44
C LEU A 152 12.46 2.65 11.10
N SER A 153 12.65 1.54 10.40
CA SER A 153 12.28 0.20 10.87
C SER A 153 13.50 -0.72 10.87
N LEU A 154 14.52 -0.37 11.65
CA LEU A 154 15.76 -1.15 11.74
C LEU A 154 15.55 -2.58 12.24
N SER A 155 14.53 -2.79 13.07
CA SER A 155 14.14 -4.11 13.60
C SER A 155 13.04 -4.79 12.78
N GLY A 156 12.55 -4.17 11.69
CA GLY A 156 11.37 -4.65 10.97
C GLY A 156 10.06 -4.48 11.75
N SER A 157 10.05 -3.69 12.85
CA SER A 157 8.84 -3.41 13.64
C SER A 157 8.07 -2.19 13.10
N CYS A 158 6.78 -2.15 13.41
CA CYS A 158 5.93 -0.98 13.21
C CYS A 158 5.42 -0.53 14.56
N GLU A 159 6.19 0.33 15.21
CA GLU A 159 5.87 0.88 16.53
C GLU A 159 6.46 2.27 16.74
N ASN A 160 5.84 3.06 17.60
CA ASN A 160 6.29 4.38 17.97
C ASN A 160 5.65 4.82 19.30
N PRO A 161 6.20 5.83 19.99
CA PRO A 161 5.68 6.30 21.28
C PRO A 161 4.34 7.03 21.20
N VAL A 162 3.87 7.46 20.00
CA VAL A 162 2.60 8.17 19.83
C VAL A 162 1.42 7.22 19.82
N TYR A 163 1.56 6.11 19.05
CA TYR A 163 0.46 5.20 18.72
C TYR A 163 0.69 3.77 19.23
N GLY A 164 1.89 3.43 19.67
CA GLY A 164 2.23 2.08 20.08
C GLY A 164 2.54 1.16 18.88
N ARG A 165 2.47 -0.16 19.12
CA ARG A 165 2.84 -1.20 18.17
C ARG A 165 1.66 -1.65 17.34
N THR A 166 1.91 -1.93 16.04
CA THR A 166 1.01 -2.66 15.15
C THR A 166 1.39 -4.14 15.09
N ASN A 167 0.39 -5.01 15.10
CA ASN A 167 0.55 -6.46 15.03
C ASN A 167 0.26 -6.99 13.64
N ASN A 168 0.88 -8.13 13.28
CA ASN A 168 0.63 -8.80 12.02
C ASN A 168 -0.73 -9.55 12.08
N PRO A 169 -1.62 -9.40 11.09
CA PRO A 169 -2.94 -10.05 11.11
C PRO A 169 -2.89 -11.58 11.00
N TRP A 170 -1.79 -12.15 10.52
CA TRP A 170 -1.60 -13.60 10.41
C TRP A 170 -1.11 -14.22 11.73
N ASP A 171 -0.32 -13.47 12.50
CA ASP A 171 0.18 -13.87 13.80
C ASP A 171 0.42 -12.61 14.64
N LEU A 172 -0.45 -12.36 15.62
CA LEU A 172 -0.41 -11.16 16.45
C LEU A 172 0.87 -10.99 17.29
N ALA A 173 1.64 -12.05 17.47
CA ALA A 173 2.94 -11.98 18.15
C ALA A 173 4.05 -11.46 17.23
N ARG A 174 3.82 -11.45 15.92
CA ARG A 174 4.78 -11.00 14.90
C ARG A 174 4.55 -9.56 14.47
N SER A 175 5.60 -8.97 13.90
CA SER A 175 5.52 -7.67 13.24
C SER A 175 4.88 -7.79 11.85
N PRO A 176 4.09 -6.80 11.41
CA PRO A 176 3.66 -6.69 10.02
C PRO A 176 4.75 -6.16 9.08
N GLY A 177 5.98 -5.93 9.59
CA GLY A 177 7.00 -5.16 8.90
C GLY A 177 6.83 -3.66 9.07
N GLY A 178 7.77 -2.88 8.57
CA GLY A 178 7.74 -1.41 8.64
C GLY A 178 8.56 -0.76 7.52
N SER A 179 8.37 0.53 7.37
CA SER A 179 7.62 1.47 8.22
C SER A 179 6.13 1.62 7.84
N SER A 180 5.62 1.04 6.74
CA SER A 180 4.20 1.04 6.34
C SER A 180 3.44 -0.17 6.92
N GLY A 181 3.77 -0.57 8.15
CA GLY A 181 3.22 -1.80 8.75
C GLY A 181 1.72 -1.71 9.05
N GLY A 182 1.24 -0.55 9.49
CA GLY A 182 -0.19 -0.33 9.70
C GLY A 182 -0.99 -0.46 8.41
N GLU A 183 -0.45 0.06 7.29
CA GLU A 183 -1.07 -0.05 5.97
C GLU A 183 -1.21 -1.51 5.54
N ALA A 184 -0.10 -2.27 5.61
CA ALA A 184 -0.13 -3.67 5.25
C ALA A 184 -1.05 -4.50 6.16
N ALA A 185 -1.03 -4.25 7.47
CA ALA A 185 -1.85 -4.99 8.42
C ALA A 185 -3.35 -4.79 8.16
N ILE A 186 -3.80 -3.55 7.92
CA ILE A 186 -5.23 -3.29 7.71
C ILE A 186 -5.73 -3.79 6.36
N ILE A 187 -4.93 -3.70 5.30
CA ILE A 187 -5.28 -4.22 3.97
C ILE A 187 -5.35 -5.74 3.98
N ALA A 188 -4.38 -6.41 4.59
CA ALA A 188 -4.38 -7.87 4.72
C ALA A 188 -5.56 -8.37 5.56
N ALA A 189 -5.97 -7.61 6.58
CA ALA A 189 -7.14 -7.91 7.40
C ALA A 189 -8.49 -7.58 6.73
N GLY A 190 -8.50 -7.01 5.52
CA GLY A 190 -9.71 -6.65 4.78
C GLY A 190 -10.34 -5.32 5.21
N GLY A 191 -9.65 -4.49 6.00
CA GLY A 191 -10.16 -3.18 6.42
C GLY A 191 -10.04 -2.11 5.33
N SER A 192 -9.23 -2.34 4.30
CA SER A 192 -9.10 -1.48 3.12
C SER A 192 -8.72 -2.32 1.91
N PRO A 193 -9.21 -2.02 0.70
CA PRO A 193 -8.81 -2.74 -0.51
C PRO A 193 -7.47 -2.25 -1.07
N LEU A 194 -7.16 -0.99 -0.86
CA LEU A 194 -6.03 -0.26 -1.43
C LEU A 194 -5.52 0.79 -0.44
N GLY A 195 -4.24 1.07 -0.45
CA GLY A 195 -3.66 2.13 0.34
C GLY A 195 -2.41 2.75 -0.27
N LEU A 196 -1.96 3.85 0.34
CA LEU A 196 -0.75 4.56 -0.01
C LEU A 196 0.24 4.53 1.15
N GLY A 197 1.40 3.93 0.92
CA GLY A 197 2.54 3.91 1.82
C GLY A 197 3.74 4.65 1.24
N GLY A 198 4.91 4.44 1.82
CA GLY A 198 6.16 5.00 1.32
C GLY A 198 7.32 4.05 1.56
N ASP A 199 8.30 4.08 0.67
CA ASP A 199 9.48 3.21 0.71
C ASP A 199 10.74 4.01 0.40
N ASN A 200 11.73 3.88 1.26
CA ASN A 200 13.11 4.34 1.05
C ASN A 200 14.06 3.12 1.05
N GLY A 201 14.01 2.28 2.07
CA GLY A 201 14.87 1.11 2.26
C GLY A 201 14.08 -0.19 2.46
N GLY A 202 12.88 -0.35 1.85
CA GLY A 202 12.02 -1.52 1.99
C GLY A 202 10.69 -1.25 2.70
N SER A 203 10.41 0.00 3.07
CA SER A 203 9.29 0.35 3.96
C SER A 203 7.88 0.11 3.40
N ILE A 204 7.71 -0.31 2.14
CA ILE A 204 6.47 -0.85 1.58
C ILE A 204 6.64 -2.32 1.19
N ARG A 205 7.80 -2.68 0.62
CA ARG A 205 8.08 -4.03 0.14
C ARG A 205 8.14 -5.05 1.27
N ILE A 206 8.79 -4.71 2.39
CA ILE A 206 8.87 -5.57 3.59
C ILE A 206 7.49 -5.81 4.20
N PRO A 207 6.67 -4.78 4.51
CA PRO A 207 5.31 -5.00 5.00
C PRO A 207 4.42 -5.78 4.03
N ALA A 208 4.50 -5.50 2.73
CA ALA A 208 3.76 -6.27 1.73
C ALA A 208 4.13 -7.75 1.76
N HIS A 209 5.43 -8.07 1.82
CA HIS A 209 5.92 -9.44 1.95
C HIS A 209 5.44 -10.12 3.25
N PHE A 210 5.54 -9.43 4.40
CA PHE A 210 5.16 -9.99 5.70
C PHE A 210 3.65 -10.21 5.86
N CYS A 211 2.84 -9.44 5.13
CA CYS A 211 1.37 -9.52 5.17
C CYS A 211 0.74 -10.20 3.95
N GLY A 212 1.54 -10.67 2.98
CA GLY A 212 1.03 -11.39 1.80
C GLY A 212 0.28 -10.50 0.81
N LEU A 213 0.82 -9.30 0.55
CA LEU A 213 0.23 -8.27 -0.33
C LEU A 213 1.14 -7.98 -1.53
N TYR A 214 0.58 -7.23 -2.47
CA TYR A 214 1.32 -6.64 -3.58
C TYR A 214 1.63 -5.17 -3.27
N SER A 215 2.80 -4.72 -3.67
CA SER A 215 3.20 -3.32 -3.60
C SER A 215 4.04 -2.94 -4.82
N LEU A 216 4.10 -1.66 -5.13
CA LEU A 216 4.94 -1.16 -6.21
C LEU A 216 5.77 0.02 -5.70
N LEU A 217 7.09 -0.16 -5.72
CA LEU A 217 8.04 0.94 -5.53
C LEU A 217 8.34 1.54 -6.92
N PRO A 218 7.84 2.73 -7.23
CA PRO A 218 8.13 3.35 -8.51
C PRO A 218 9.58 3.86 -8.57
N THR A 219 10.06 4.12 -9.78
CA THR A 219 11.35 4.80 -9.99
C THR A 219 11.38 6.10 -9.19
N ALA A 220 12.53 6.42 -8.61
CA ALA A 220 12.75 7.64 -7.85
C ALA A 220 12.29 8.89 -8.64
N ARG A 221 11.61 9.79 -7.96
CA ARG A 221 11.01 11.01 -8.54
C ARG A 221 9.86 10.76 -9.53
N ARG A 222 9.32 9.53 -9.62
CA ARG A 222 8.09 9.29 -10.41
C ARG A 222 6.87 9.95 -9.78
N LEU A 223 6.83 10.01 -8.48
CA LEU A 223 5.82 10.70 -7.68
C LEU A 223 6.48 11.79 -6.83
N THR A 224 5.71 12.78 -6.41
CA THR A 224 6.17 13.85 -5.53
C THR A 224 6.26 13.37 -4.07
N ASN A 225 7.20 13.94 -3.31
CA ASN A 225 7.28 13.77 -1.86
C ASN A 225 6.66 14.95 -1.08
N LEU A 226 6.04 15.92 -1.76
CA LEU A 226 5.38 17.07 -1.11
C LEU A 226 4.18 16.69 -0.22
N ASP A 227 3.75 15.42 -0.29
CA ASP A 227 2.70 14.86 0.57
C ASP A 227 3.18 14.39 1.94
N THR A 228 4.49 14.36 2.16
CA THR A 228 5.04 13.83 3.41
C THR A 228 5.34 14.97 4.38
N ALA A 229 5.27 14.66 5.67
CA ALA A 229 5.62 15.62 6.71
C ALA A 229 7.05 16.16 6.49
N PRO A 230 7.27 17.49 6.53
CA PRO A 230 8.55 18.12 6.17
C PRO A 230 9.76 17.61 6.96
N TYR A 231 9.55 17.15 8.20
CA TYR A 231 10.61 16.60 9.06
C TYR A 231 10.91 15.11 8.80
N ALA A 232 10.15 14.46 7.93
CA ALA A 232 10.54 13.16 7.38
C ALA A 232 11.62 13.29 6.29
N GLU A 233 11.96 14.51 5.92
CA GLU A 233 13.08 14.85 5.05
C GLU A 233 14.40 14.62 5.81
N VAL A 234 14.95 13.44 5.67
CA VAL A 234 16.38 13.27 5.91
C VAL A 234 17.05 13.86 4.68
N ALA A 235 17.66 15.02 4.85
CA ALA A 235 18.23 15.80 3.77
C ALA A 235 19.06 14.93 2.81
N GLY A 236 18.66 14.91 1.54
CA GLY A 236 19.31 14.17 0.47
C GLY A 236 18.80 12.74 0.21
N GLN A 237 18.02 12.15 1.09
CA GLN A 237 17.50 10.78 0.86
C GLN A 237 16.32 10.74 -0.10
N GLU A 238 15.42 11.72 -0.07
CA GLU A 238 14.34 11.81 -1.05
C GLU A 238 14.86 11.96 -2.48
N ALA A 239 15.98 12.59 -2.66
CA ALA A 239 16.62 12.70 -3.97
C ALA A 239 17.13 11.36 -4.51
N ALA A 240 17.35 10.37 -3.63
CA ALA A 240 17.89 9.07 -4.00
C ALA A 240 16.80 8.03 -4.30
N ILE A 241 16.00 7.65 -3.31
CA ILE A 241 15.13 6.47 -3.42
C ILE A 241 13.77 6.59 -2.73
N ALA A 242 13.56 7.56 -1.82
CA ALA A 242 12.29 7.68 -1.12
C ALA A 242 11.13 7.95 -2.09
N GLN A 243 10.10 7.11 -2.06
CA GLN A 243 8.93 7.25 -2.93
C GLN A 243 7.63 6.91 -2.21
N PRO A 244 6.54 7.65 -2.48
CA PRO A 244 5.19 7.20 -2.21
C PRO A 244 4.88 5.95 -3.05
N CYS A 245 4.18 4.99 -2.47
CA CYS A 245 3.99 3.66 -3.04
C CYS A 245 2.59 3.14 -2.77
N PRO A 246 1.84 2.65 -3.79
CA PRO A 246 0.60 1.93 -3.57
C PRO A 246 0.87 0.52 -3.03
N ILE A 247 -0.08 0.04 -2.21
CA ILE A 247 -0.13 -1.31 -1.68
C ILE A 247 -1.58 -1.84 -1.75
N ALA A 248 -1.75 -3.09 -2.17
CA ALA A 248 -3.08 -3.68 -2.38
C ALA A 248 -3.04 -5.21 -2.35
N ARG A 249 -4.24 -5.82 -2.38
CA ARG A 249 -4.40 -7.28 -2.54
C ARG A 249 -4.35 -7.76 -3.99
N SER A 250 -4.32 -6.84 -4.97
CA SER A 250 -4.22 -7.20 -6.39
C SER A 250 -3.28 -6.27 -7.17
N THR A 251 -2.65 -6.80 -8.22
CA THR A 251 -1.82 -5.99 -9.13
C THR A 251 -2.66 -5.04 -9.99
N GLN A 252 -3.93 -5.35 -10.23
CA GLN A 252 -4.87 -4.46 -10.93
C GLN A 252 -5.10 -3.18 -10.14
N ASP A 253 -5.22 -3.28 -8.80
CA ASP A 253 -5.39 -2.11 -7.94
C ASP A 253 -4.13 -1.25 -7.90
N LEU A 254 -2.93 -1.87 -7.95
CA LEU A 254 -1.67 -1.12 -8.09
C LEU A 254 -1.61 -0.34 -9.41
N ARG A 255 -2.06 -0.97 -10.53
CA ARG A 255 -2.14 -0.29 -11.83
C ARG A 255 -3.11 0.88 -11.79
N LEU A 256 -4.30 0.68 -11.22
CA LEU A 256 -5.30 1.72 -11.03
C LEU A 256 -4.75 2.87 -10.19
N ALA A 257 -4.14 2.59 -9.05
CA ALA A 257 -3.53 3.59 -8.20
C ALA A 257 -2.44 4.38 -8.94
N MET A 258 -1.53 3.71 -9.65
CA MET A 258 -0.45 4.38 -10.38
C MET A 258 -0.97 5.22 -11.54
N SER A 259 -2.03 4.82 -12.25
CA SER A 259 -2.64 5.65 -13.30
C SER A 259 -3.20 6.97 -12.78
N ILE A 260 -3.62 7.02 -11.51
CA ILE A 260 -4.11 8.21 -10.83
C ILE A 260 -2.93 9.03 -10.27
N LEU A 261 -2.06 8.38 -9.50
CA LEU A 261 -0.97 9.04 -8.80
C LEU A 261 0.06 9.65 -9.76
N ALA A 262 0.42 8.91 -10.82
CA ALA A 262 1.39 9.34 -11.83
C ALA A 262 0.74 10.03 -13.05
N ALA A 263 -0.52 10.44 -12.96
CA ALA A 263 -1.18 11.22 -14.00
C ALA A 263 -0.41 12.54 -14.28
N PRO A 264 -0.50 13.11 -15.49
CA PRO A 264 0.20 14.33 -15.85
C PRO A 264 -0.04 15.51 -14.88
N GLY A 265 0.91 16.45 -14.82
CA GLY A 265 0.78 17.70 -14.06
C GLY A 265 1.48 17.71 -12.70
N LEU A 266 2.08 16.60 -12.21
CA LEU A 266 2.88 16.64 -10.99
C LEU A 266 4.11 17.55 -11.12
N ASN A 267 4.75 17.56 -12.28
CA ASN A 267 5.92 18.40 -12.57
C ASN A 267 5.63 19.91 -12.50
N ALA A 268 4.37 20.32 -12.61
CA ALA A 268 3.98 21.72 -12.41
C ALA A 268 3.93 22.10 -10.91
N LEU A 269 3.71 21.12 -10.03
CA LEU A 269 3.68 21.30 -8.58
C LEU A 269 5.05 21.05 -7.96
N ASP A 270 5.76 20.06 -8.48
CA ASP A 270 7.08 19.62 -8.00
C ASP A 270 8.04 19.49 -9.18
N PRO A 271 8.95 20.47 -9.37
CA PRO A 271 9.95 20.43 -10.45
C PRO A 271 10.92 19.23 -10.39
N ALA A 272 11.01 18.54 -9.25
CA ALA A 272 11.80 17.33 -9.11
C ALA A 272 11.19 16.11 -9.81
N VAL A 273 9.89 16.16 -10.13
CA VAL A 273 9.17 15.11 -10.86
C VAL A 273 9.30 15.34 -12.36
N PRO A 274 9.95 14.44 -13.13
CA PRO A 274 10.08 14.62 -14.57
C PRO A 274 8.72 14.44 -15.28
N PRO A 275 8.45 15.17 -16.38
CA PRO A 275 7.21 15.09 -17.14
C PRO A 275 7.16 13.83 -18.03
N VAL A 276 7.38 12.66 -17.45
CA VAL A 276 7.37 11.37 -18.14
C VAL A 276 6.02 10.71 -17.94
N PRO A 277 5.28 10.37 -18.99
CA PRO A 277 3.96 9.73 -18.85
C PRO A 277 4.08 8.35 -18.18
N TRP A 278 3.03 7.94 -17.47
CA TRP A 278 2.90 6.58 -16.99
C TRP A 278 2.45 5.69 -18.16
N PRO A 279 3.25 4.70 -18.58
CA PRO A 279 2.87 3.84 -19.70
C PRO A 279 1.72 2.92 -19.31
N ASP A 280 0.92 2.51 -20.27
CA ASP A 280 -0.08 1.47 -20.07
C ASP A 280 0.63 0.10 -19.95
N PRO A 281 0.58 -0.57 -18.78
CA PRO A 281 1.20 -1.87 -18.62
C PRO A 281 0.58 -2.97 -19.50
N SER A 282 -0.64 -2.78 -20.02
CA SER A 282 -1.28 -3.74 -20.92
C SER A 282 -0.62 -3.78 -22.32
N ALA A 283 0.14 -2.77 -22.67
CA ALA A 283 0.91 -2.73 -23.91
C ALA A 283 2.16 -3.61 -23.88
N VAL A 284 2.56 -4.13 -22.71
CA VAL A 284 3.74 -4.99 -22.58
C VAL A 284 3.41 -6.43 -22.96
N SER A 285 4.05 -6.93 -24.01
CA SER A 285 4.00 -8.35 -24.37
C SER A 285 5.01 -9.15 -23.57
N LEU A 286 4.59 -10.28 -22.99
CA LEU A 286 5.51 -11.22 -22.36
C LEU A 286 6.26 -12.07 -23.40
N ALA A 287 5.71 -12.25 -24.59
CA ALA A 287 6.34 -13.03 -25.64
C ALA A 287 7.65 -12.37 -26.09
N GLY A 288 8.76 -13.07 -25.94
CA GLY A 288 10.09 -12.59 -26.26
C GLY A 288 10.73 -11.62 -25.25
N LEU A 289 10.01 -11.26 -24.17
CA LEU A 289 10.58 -10.42 -23.11
C LEU A 289 11.74 -11.16 -22.42
N ARG A 290 12.91 -10.54 -22.37
CA ARG A 290 14.07 -11.10 -21.66
C ARG A 290 14.06 -10.70 -20.21
N ILE A 291 14.16 -11.70 -19.32
CA ILE A 291 14.08 -11.56 -17.86
C ILE A 291 15.27 -12.23 -17.22
N GLY A 292 16.07 -11.49 -16.47
CA GLY A 292 17.12 -12.05 -15.60
C GLY A 292 16.48 -12.56 -14.30
N MET A 293 16.81 -13.76 -13.87
CA MET A 293 16.33 -14.37 -12.63
C MET A 293 17.49 -14.73 -11.71
N TYR A 294 17.38 -14.36 -10.45
CA TYR A 294 18.25 -14.88 -9.38
C TYR A 294 17.44 -15.19 -8.13
N SER A 295 17.83 -16.22 -7.39
CA SER A 295 17.23 -16.59 -6.11
C SER A 295 18.21 -16.46 -4.93
N ASP A 296 19.44 -16.08 -5.21
CA ASP A 296 20.52 -15.90 -4.23
C ASP A 296 21.42 -14.77 -4.69
N ASN A 297 21.72 -13.83 -3.81
CA ASN A 297 22.61 -12.70 -4.10
C ASN A 297 24.06 -12.92 -3.61
N GLY A 298 24.35 -14.09 -3.05
CA GLY A 298 25.67 -14.45 -2.51
C GLY A 298 26.04 -13.79 -1.18
N VAL A 299 25.14 -12.97 -0.58
CA VAL A 299 25.40 -12.25 0.68
C VAL A 299 24.68 -12.87 1.85
N PHE A 300 23.41 -13.21 1.68
CA PHE A 300 22.58 -13.82 2.72
C PHE A 300 21.94 -15.11 2.23
N SER A 301 21.84 -16.09 3.12
CA SER A 301 21.10 -17.33 2.83
C SER A 301 19.63 -17.04 2.59
N VAL A 302 19.11 -17.53 1.47
CA VAL A 302 17.71 -17.33 1.08
C VAL A 302 16.84 -18.43 1.66
N ALA A 303 15.75 -18.08 2.33
CA ALA A 303 14.78 -19.05 2.83
C ALA A 303 14.22 -19.91 1.68
N PRO A 304 14.06 -21.24 1.88
CA PRO A 304 13.59 -22.15 0.83
C PRO A 304 12.26 -21.74 0.21
N ALA A 305 11.35 -21.16 0.99
CA ALA A 305 10.06 -20.67 0.50
C ALA A 305 10.21 -19.49 -0.49
N VAL A 306 11.17 -18.58 -0.25
CA VAL A 306 11.44 -17.46 -1.15
C VAL A 306 12.08 -17.96 -2.44
N ARG A 307 13.07 -18.88 -2.34
CA ARG A 307 13.70 -19.53 -3.52
C ARG A 307 12.64 -20.18 -4.41
N ARG A 308 11.76 -21.00 -3.82
CA ARG A 308 10.65 -21.64 -4.54
C ARG A 308 9.75 -20.64 -5.22
N ALA A 309 9.36 -19.55 -4.55
CA ALA A 309 8.49 -18.53 -5.14
C ALA A 309 9.13 -17.87 -6.37
N VAL A 310 10.43 -17.60 -6.35
CA VAL A 310 11.17 -17.05 -7.50
C VAL A 310 11.20 -18.06 -8.66
N GLU A 311 11.45 -19.33 -8.37
CA GLU A 311 11.49 -20.40 -9.38
C GLU A 311 10.11 -20.65 -10.01
N GLU A 312 9.05 -20.66 -9.20
CA GLU A 312 7.66 -20.77 -9.68
C GLU A 312 7.28 -19.58 -10.58
N ALA A 313 7.64 -18.35 -10.19
CA ALA A 313 7.41 -17.16 -11.00
C ALA A 313 8.14 -17.25 -12.35
N ALA A 314 9.39 -17.70 -12.35
CA ALA A 314 10.16 -17.90 -13.57
C ALA A 314 9.54 -18.96 -14.51
N GLN A 315 9.01 -20.05 -13.95
CA GLN A 315 8.29 -21.07 -14.74
C GLN A 315 7.02 -20.52 -15.38
N ILE A 316 6.23 -19.73 -14.62
CA ILE A 316 5.02 -19.08 -15.12
C ILE A 316 5.34 -18.12 -16.29
N LEU A 317 6.41 -17.33 -16.15
CA LEU A 317 6.84 -16.39 -17.17
C LEU A 317 7.30 -17.10 -18.45
N ARG A 318 8.10 -18.17 -18.32
CA ARG A 318 8.50 -19.01 -19.47
C ARG A 318 7.30 -19.61 -20.18
N ALA A 319 6.33 -20.14 -19.44
CA ALA A 319 5.10 -20.71 -20.00
C ALA A 319 4.25 -19.68 -20.76
N ARG A 320 4.47 -18.38 -20.52
CA ARG A 320 3.84 -17.26 -21.23
C ARG A 320 4.70 -16.66 -22.35
N GLY A 321 5.81 -17.30 -22.70
CA GLY A 321 6.67 -16.93 -23.81
C GLY A 321 7.80 -15.96 -23.48
N ALA A 322 8.04 -15.65 -22.21
CA ALA A 322 9.20 -14.87 -21.83
C ALA A 322 10.49 -15.73 -21.86
N ILE A 323 11.61 -15.09 -22.17
CA ILE A 323 12.96 -15.68 -22.13
C ILE A 323 13.51 -15.40 -20.74
N VAL A 324 13.50 -16.39 -19.85
CA VAL A 324 13.98 -16.24 -18.48
C VAL A 324 15.31 -16.95 -18.32
N GLU A 325 16.35 -16.18 -18.06
CA GLU A 325 17.74 -16.64 -17.94
C GLU A 325 18.25 -16.44 -16.49
N PRO A 326 19.13 -17.33 -16.00
CA PRO A 326 19.87 -17.05 -14.76
C PRO A 326 20.67 -15.77 -14.91
N TRP A 327 20.63 -14.94 -13.87
CA TRP A 327 21.37 -13.69 -13.82
C TRP A 327 21.99 -13.52 -12.45
N SER A 328 23.17 -12.95 -12.38
CA SER A 328 23.81 -12.60 -11.12
C SER A 328 24.02 -11.09 -11.10
N PRO A 329 23.40 -10.37 -10.14
CA PRO A 329 23.62 -8.92 -10.03
C PRO A 329 25.08 -8.67 -9.64
N ALA A 330 25.78 -7.88 -10.46
CA ALA A 330 27.14 -7.46 -10.15
C ALA A 330 27.15 -6.59 -8.89
N HIS A 331 28.12 -6.75 -8.03
CA HIS A 331 28.38 -5.91 -6.85
C HIS A 331 27.28 -5.90 -5.77
N CYS A 332 26.38 -6.89 -5.72
CA CYS A 332 25.40 -6.97 -4.62
C CYS A 332 26.06 -6.99 -3.23
N GLY A 333 27.21 -7.64 -3.08
CA GLY A 333 27.96 -7.69 -1.83
C GLY A 333 28.44 -6.30 -1.37
N GLU A 334 28.98 -5.49 -2.27
CA GLU A 334 29.47 -4.15 -1.97
C GLU A 334 28.34 -3.18 -1.59
N SER A 335 27.22 -3.25 -2.28
CA SER A 335 26.05 -2.42 -1.99
C SER A 335 25.36 -2.78 -0.67
N CYS A 336 25.31 -4.07 -0.31
CA CYS A 336 24.72 -4.52 0.94
C CYS A 336 25.60 -4.19 2.16
N THR A 337 26.92 -4.27 2.04
CA THR A 337 27.83 -3.89 3.13
C THR A 337 27.80 -2.40 3.42
N ALA A 338 27.62 -1.56 2.43
CA ALA A 338 27.50 -0.10 2.59
C ALA A 338 26.20 0.33 3.32
N LEU A 339 25.12 -0.45 3.19
CA LEU A 339 23.80 -0.15 3.80
C LEU A 339 23.56 -0.84 5.14
N CYS A 340 24.25 -1.95 5.42
CA CYS A 340 23.86 -2.84 6.52
C CYS A 340 24.72 -2.76 7.78
N TRP A 341 25.99 -2.32 7.77
CA TRP A 341 26.80 -2.11 8.99
C TRP A 341 28.21 -1.59 8.66
N PRO A 342 28.72 -0.57 9.34
CA PRO A 342 30.14 -0.31 9.30
C PRO A 342 30.86 -1.47 10.02
N GLU A 343 31.70 -2.21 9.32
CA GLU A 343 32.63 -3.12 9.96
C GLU A 343 33.40 -2.35 11.04
N LYS A 344 33.32 -2.84 12.27
CA LYS A 344 34.25 -2.41 13.31
C LYS A 344 35.67 -2.78 12.86
N ARG A 345 36.45 -1.79 12.45
CA ARG A 345 37.90 -1.91 12.42
C ARG A 345 38.44 -1.74 13.82
#